data_e7e332e99799a1f719d70e35636a7a02
#
_entry.id   e7e332e99799a1f719d70e35636a7a02
#
_cell.length_a   1.000
_cell.length_b   1.000
_cell.length_c   1.000
_cell.angle_alpha   90.00
_cell.angle_beta   90.00
_cell.angle_gamma   90.00
#
_symmetry.space_group_name_H-M   'P 1'
#
loop_
_entity.id
_entity.type
_entity.pdbx_description
1 polymer ?
#
loop_
_entity_poly.entity_id
_entity_poly.type
_entity_poly.pdbx_seq_one_letter_code
_entity_poly.pdbx_strand_id
1 'polypeptide(L)'
;GEAVEIIGGTKFYLSAPLTQVQDVAGSWSATMKGSVTKDYSAYKISTGSGSQDLALVFGEGVDDEKYVDFKVTWVQYASVKVIKKDAKANAKLAGAVFGLYSDANCTKLITKLPATDANGEASVQIVKTQETVYLKEITAPSGYRINATAYNVKLEVSKTTTVTVPDEEQLGQLTVYKEGEVLVGADVTENGTTFKYEKRRQKGAVYDVYAGADIKTAYGTKVYSKGDLVKENLTTDTNGAIVLKNLHLGTYVVKEKQAPTGFYNAGEEKKVTLSYAGQNVDVVFSETTFTNDRQ
;
A
#
# COMPACT_ATOMS: atom_id res chain seq x y z
N GLY A 1 32.81 -20.44 30.85
CA GLY A 1 33.11 -19.04 30.55
C GLY A 1 34.58 -18.78 30.79
N GLU A 2 35.25 -18.10 29.89
CA GLU A 2 36.63 -17.64 30.06
C GLU A 2 36.68 -16.58 31.16
N ALA A 3 37.71 -16.68 32.00
CA ALA A 3 37.98 -15.62 33.00
C ALA A 3 38.50 -14.37 32.28
N VAL A 4 37.81 -13.26 32.46
CA VAL A 4 38.20 -11.96 31.91
C VAL A 4 38.85 -11.17 33.05
N GLU A 5 40.11 -10.74 32.90
CA GLU A 5 40.75 -9.83 33.82
C GLU A 5 40.17 -8.40 33.60
N ILE A 6 39.55 -7.85 34.65
CA ILE A 6 38.97 -6.50 34.60
C ILE A 6 39.99 -5.53 35.16
N ILE A 7 40.58 -4.71 34.29
CA ILE A 7 41.48 -3.62 34.66
C ILE A 7 40.62 -2.39 34.99
N GLY A 8 40.94 -1.69 36.05
CA GLY A 8 40.20 -0.49 36.47
C GLY A 8 39.95 0.49 35.33
N GLY A 9 38.73 0.94 35.14
CA GLY A 9 38.28 1.82 34.07
C GLY A 9 37.78 1.11 32.80
N THR A 10 37.84 -0.21 32.73
CA THR A 10 37.27 -0.99 31.58
C THR A 10 35.76 -0.98 31.62
N LYS A 11 35.15 -0.55 30.53
CA LYS A 11 33.70 -0.68 30.33
C LYS A 11 33.41 -2.02 29.65
N PHE A 12 32.50 -2.82 30.21
CA PHE A 12 32.07 -4.04 29.58
C PHE A 12 30.52 -4.10 29.51
N TYR A 13 30.03 -4.83 28.53
CA TYR A 13 28.60 -5.00 28.31
C TYR A 13 28.25 -6.46 28.52
N LEU A 14 27.24 -6.73 29.35
CA LEU A 14 26.63 -8.03 29.47
C LEU A 14 25.38 -8.06 28.55
N SER A 15 25.33 -8.97 27.62
CA SER A 15 24.15 -9.21 26.80
C SER A 15 23.67 -10.65 26.96
N ALA A 16 22.38 -10.82 27.18
CA ALA A 16 21.73 -12.12 27.15
C ALA A 16 20.58 -12.07 26.15
N PRO A 17 20.30 -13.17 25.41
CA PRO A 17 19.10 -13.26 24.60
C PRO A 17 17.84 -13.03 25.44
N LEU A 18 16.91 -12.25 24.96
CA LEU A 18 15.67 -11.92 25.67
C LEU A 18 14.86 -13.16 26.08
N THR A 19 14.96 -14.24 25.30
CA THR A 19 14.36 -15.55 25.59
C THR A 19 14.82 -16.14 26.91
N GLN A 20 16.05 -15.88 27.35
CA GLN A 20 16.57 -16.33 28.64
C GLN A 20 16.06 -15.50 29.82
N VAL A 21 15.65 -14.25 29.55
CA VAL A 21 15.12 -13.34 30.58
C VAL A 21 13.60 -13.50 30.74
N GLN A 22 12.90 -13.97 29.69
CA GLN A 22 11.44 -14.06 29.65
C GLN A 22 10.86 -15.25 30.39
N ASP A 23 11.54 -16.40 30.37
CA ASP A 23 11.00 -17.65 30.92
C ASP A 23 11.09 -17.73 32.43
N VAL A 24 11.69 -16.72 33.06
CA VAL A 24 11.77 -16.66 34.52
C VAL A 24 10.68 -15.73 35.05
N ALA A 25 9.53 -16.30 35.38
CA ALA A 25 8.47 -15.56 36.06
C ALA A 25 9.00 -15.05 37.42
N GLY A 26 9.38 -13.77 37.45
CA GLY A 26 9.70 -13.07 38.68
C GLY A 26 11.10 -12.46 38.77
N SER A 27 12.17 -13.20 38.66
CA SER A 27 13.51 -12.61 38.84
C SER A 27 14.61 -13.48 38.27
N TRP A 28 15.60 -12.83 37.64
CA TRP A 28 16.82 -13.48 37.20
C TRP A 28 17.97 -13.13 38.15
N SER A 29 18.81 -14.10 38.47
CA SER A 29 20.02 -13.88 39.26
C SER A 29 21.23 -14.46 38.55
N ALA A 30 22.32 -13.68 38.45
CA ALA A 30 23.61 -14.14 37.94
C ALA A 30 24.65 -14.13 39.07
N THR A 31 25.50 -15.14 39.09
CA THR A 31 26.65 -15.18 39.96
C THR A 31 27.90 -15.00 39.11
N MET A 32 28.72 -13.99 39.42
CA MET A 32 30.00 -13.81 38.76
C MET A 32 31.13 -14.25 39.73
N LYS A 33 32.06 -15.05 39.19
CA LYS A 33 33.27 -15.42 39.90
C LYS A 33 34.43 -14.58 39.40
N GLY A 34 34.99 -13.77 40.24
CA GLY A 34 36.21 -13.03 39.95
C GLY A 34 37.45 -13.92 40.15
N SER A 35 38.58 -13.53 39.61
CA SER A 35 39.88 -14.24 39.75
C SER A 35 40.42 -14.28 41.17
N VAL A 36 39.79 -13.65 42.13
CA VAL A 36 40.17 -13.61 43.53
C VAL A 36 39.10 -14.32 44.36
N THR A 37 38.96 -15.59 44.19
CA THR A 37 38.36 -16.60 45.09
C THR A 37 37.12 -16.24 45.94
N LYS A 38 36.35 -15.21 45.65
CA LYS A 38 35.06 -14.93 46.28
C LYS A 38 33.90 -14.98 45.30
N ASP A 39 32.82 -15.66 45.68
CA ASP A 39 31.57 -15.67 44.97
C ASP A 39 30.83 -14.35 45.25
N TYR A 40 30.54 -13.63 44.22
CA TYR A 40 29.70 -12.42 44.29
C TYR A 40 28.24 -12.83 44.00
N SER A 41 27.37 -12.66 44.95
CA SER A 41 25.96 -12.94 44.76
C SER A 41 25.34 -11.87 43.91
N ALA A 42 24.64 -12.31 42.89
CA ALA A 42 24.01 -11.43 41.93
C ALA A 42 22.75 -10.78 42.46
N TYR A 43 22.45 -9.66 41.93
CA TYR A 43 21.22 -8.94 42.19
C TYR A 43 20.06 -9.53 41.38
N LYS A 44 18.88 -9.49 41.96
CA LYS A 44 17.64 -9.88 41.26
C LYS A 44 17.30 -8.78 40.24
N ILE A 45 17.14 -9.20 39.00
CA ILE A 45 16.65 -8.34 37.93
C ILE A 45 15.19 -8.75 37.66
N SER A 46 14.28 -7.77 37.69
CA SER A 46 12.88 -8.02 37.37
C SER A 46 12.71 -8.31 35.88
N THR A 47 11.79 -9.19 35.53
CA THR A 47 11.42 -9.46 34.13
C THR A 47 10.73 -8.26 33.51
N GLY A 48 10.97 -8.01 32.22
CA GLY A 48 10.40 -6.91 31.50
C GLY A 48 11.44 -6.06 30.76
N SER A 49 11.01 -5.01 30.09
CA SER A 49 11.92 -4.00 29.52
C SER A 49 12.32 -3.00 30.58
N GLY A 50 13.59 -2.64 30.63
CA GLY A 50 14.06 -1.67 31.62
C GLY A 50 15.56 -1.55 31.66
N SER A 51 16.05 -0.87 32.69
CA SER A 51 17.47 -0.78 33.02
C SER A 51 17.66 -0.76 34.53
N GLN A 52 18.74 -1.36 34.97
CA GLN A 52 19.13 -1.36 36.38
C GLN A 52 20.63 -1.16 36.53
N ASP A 53 20.99 -0.32 37.45
CA ASP A 53 22.40 -0.14 37.84
C ASP A 53 22.74 -1.28 38.80
N LEU A 54 23.84 -1.96 38.53
CA LEU A 54 24.39 -3.04 39.32
C LEU A 54 25.75 -2.63 39.87
N ALA A 55 25.98 -2.88 41.14
CA ALA A 55 27.27 -2.70 41.76
C ALA A 55 27.94 -4.06 41.98
N LEU A 56 29.18 -4.20 41.55
CA LEU A 56 30.02 -5.33 41.86
C LEU A 56 31.05 -4.88 42.90
N VAL A 57 31.15 -5.65 43.95
CA VAL A 57 32.11 -5.39 45.04
C VAL A 57 33.29 -6.32 44.87
N PHE A 58 34.48 -5.74 44.78
CA PHE A 58 35.74 -6.48 44.69
C PHE A 58 36.61 -6.13 45.91
N GLY A 59 37.15 -7.13 46.61
CA GLY A 59 38.09 -6.92 47.70
C GLY A 59 38.01 -7.94 48.81
N GLU A 60 39.07 -8.02 49.60
CA GLU A 60 39.17 -8.82 50.85
C GLU A 60 39.09 -7.90 52.04
N GLY A 61 37.97 -7.83 52.72
CA GLY A 61 37.79 -7.05 53.91
C GLY A 61 37.02 -5.75 53.71
N VAL A 62 36.57 -5.17 54.84
CA VAL A 62 35.62 -4.05 54.85
C VAL A 62 36.23 -2.72 54.41
N ASP A 63 37.54 -2.59 54.48
CA ASP A 63 38.24 -1.32 54.20
C ASP A 63 38.82 -1.19 52.78
N ASP A 64 38.82 -2.28 51.99
CA ASP A 64 39.37 -2.33 50.62
C ASP A 64 38.33 -2.65 49.55
N GLU A 65 37.06 -2.45 49.83
CA GLU A 65 36.02 -2.69 48.87
C GLU A 65 36.09 -1.70 47.72
N LYS A 66 36.31 -2.23 46.53
CA LYS A 66 36.25 -1.44 45.30
C LYS A 66 34.93 -1.78 44.57
N TYR A 67 34.17 -0.75 44.27
CA TYR A 67 32.93 -0.85 43.57
C TYR A 67 33.13 -0.55 42.10
N VAL A 68 32.56 -1.38 41.25
CA VAL A 68 32.44 -1.08 39.85
C VAL A 68 30.95 -1.05 39.52
N ASP A 69 30.46 0.13 39.26
CA ASP A 69 29.09 0.31 38.85
C ASP A 69 28.94 0.03 37.36
N PHE A 70 27.97 -0.80 37.00
CA PHE A 70 27.61 -0.98 35.61
C PHE A 70 26.07 -1.04 35.46
N LYS A 71 25.64 -0.58 34.32
CA LYS A 71 24.22 -0.52 34.00
C LYS A 71 23.86 -1.67 33.09
N VAL A 72 22.93 -2.50 33.53
CA VAL A 72 22.31 -3.52 32.70
C VAL A 72 21.01 -2.97 32.11
N THR A 73 20.94 -2.95 30.79
CA THR A 73 19.72 -2.57 30.08
C THR A 73 19.18 -3.79 29.33
N TRP A 74 17.93 -4.10 29.53
CA TRP A 74 17.26 -5.14 28.77
C TRP A 74 16.03 -4.58 28.06
N VAL A 75 15.75 -5.12 26.89
CA VAL A 75 14.63 -4.70 26.08
C VAL A 75 13.83 -5.92 25.64
N GLN A 76 12.52 -5.75 25.55
CA GLN A 76 11.63 -6.74 24.98
C GLN A 76 11.38 -6.43 23.50
N TYR A 77 11.36 -7.46 22.69
CA TYR A 77 11.07 -7.33 21.26
C TYR A 77 9.70 -7.93 20.94
N ALA A 78 9.07 -7.35 19.93
CA ALA A 78 7.89 -7.89 19.27
C ALA A 78 8.05 -7.75 17.76
N SER A 79 7.39 -8.62 17.00
CA SER A 79 7.43 -8.57 15.55
C SER A 79 6.05 -8.24 14.99
N VAL A 80 6.03 -7.46 13.92
CA VAL A 80 4.84 -7.16 13.14
C VAL A 80 5.04 -7.69 11.74
N LYS A 81 4.08 -8.48 11.24
CA LYS A 81 4.05 -9.02 9.89
C LYS A 81 2.83 -8.49 9.16
N VAL A 82 3.00 -8.09 7.92
CA VAL A 82 1.92 -7.71 7.01
C VAL A 82 1.74 -8.78 5.95
N ILE A 83 0.49 -9.07 5.61
CA ILE A 83 0.10 -9.84 4.44
C ILE A 83 -0.72 -8.91 3.54
N LYS A 84 -0.14 -8.54 2.40
CA LYS A 84 -0.77 -7.67 1.40
C LYS A 84 -1.47 -8.49 0.33
N LYS A 85 -2.73 -8.14 0.01
CA LYS A 85 -3.50 -8.88 -0.98
C LYS A 85 -4.48 -8.00 -1.75
N ASP A 86 -4.89 -8.46 -2.93
CA ASP A 86 -6.01 -7.92 -3.67
C ASP A 86 -7.32 -8.14 -2.90
N ALA A 87 -8.18 -7.13 -2.85
CA ALA A 87 -9.41 -7.15 -2.06
C ALA A 87 -10.47 -8.14 -2.60
N LYS A 88 -10.46 -8.42 -3.91
CA LYS A 88 -11.44 -9.28 -4.58
C LYS A 88 -10.88 -10.67 -4.87
N ALA A 89 -9.70 -10.72 -5.48
CA ALA A 89 -9.09 -11.97 -5.93
C ALA A 89 -8.28 -12.67 -4.84
N ASN A 90 -7.98 -12.00 -3.72
CA ASN A 90 -7.06 -12.47 -2.68
C ASN A 90 -5.63 -12.77 -3.18
N ALA A 91 -5.28 -12.30 -4.39
CA ALA A 91 -3.94 -12.43 -4.93
C ALA A 91 -2.93 -11.70 -4.04
N LYS A 92 -1.75 -12.28 -3.87
CA LYS A 92 -0.66 -11.69 -3.08
C LYS A 92 -0.05 -10.52 -3.84
N LEU A 93 0.24 -9.41 -3.15
CA LEU A 93 0.70 -8.18 -3.77
C LEU A 93 2.08 -7.77 -3.25
N ALA A 94 3.05 -7.73 -4.15
CA ALA A 94 4.39 -7.24 -3.87
C ALA A 94 4.48 -5.71 -4.01
N GLY A 95 5.45 -5.09 -3.33
CA GLY A 95 5.81 -3.68 -3.51
C GLY A 95 5.07 -2.69 -2.61
N ALA A 96 4.17 -3.14 -1.73
CA ALA A 96 3.57 -2.28 -0.73
C ALA A 96 4.56 -1.93 0.38
N VAL A 97 4.56 -0.67 0.84
CA VAL A 97 5.38 -0.20 1.96
C VAL A 97 4.47 0.30 3.08
N PHE A 98 4.78 -0.11 4.30
CA PHE A 98 4.03 0.27 5.49
C PHE A 98 4.88 1.04 6.47
N GLY A 99 4.26 1.99 7.18
CA GLY A 99 4.80 2.63 8.36
C GLY A 99 4.18 2.04 9.63
N LEU A 100 5.00 1.87 10.65
CA LEU A 100 4.58 1.51 11.99
C LEU A 100 4.71 2.75 12.88
N TYR A 101 3.62 3.12 13.55
CA TYR A 101 3.50 4.38 14.29
C TYR A 101 3.15 4.12 15.76
N SER A 102 3.61 5.03 16.63
CA SER A 102 3.31 4.95 18.06
C SER A 102 1.97 5.57 18.45
N ASP A 103 1.33 6.32 17.55
CA ASP A 103 0.08 7.04 17.80
C ASP A 103 -0.99 6.68 16.76
N ALA A 104 -2.26 6.76 17.16
CA ALA A 104 -3.43 6.42 16.32
C ALA A 104 -3.59 7.31 15.08
N ASN A 105 -3.10 8.56 15.13
CA ASN A 105 -3.14 9.49 14.01
C ASN A 105 -2.02 9.22 12.98
N CYS A 106 -1.14 8.24 13.25
CA CYS A 106 0.01 7.90 12.41
C CYS A 106 0.90 9.10 12.09
N THR A 107 1.21 9.91 13.10
CA THR A 107 2.09 11.09 12.99
C THR A 107 3.49 10.81 13.50
N LYS A 108 3.65 9.85 14.43
CA LYS A 108 4.92 9.49 15.07
C LYS A 108 5.42 8.15 14.55
N LEU A 109 6.20 8.19 13.49
CA LEU A 109 6.77 6.99 12.86
C LEU A 109 7.79 6.34 13.80
N ILE A 110 7.61 5.05 14.08
CA ILE A 110 8.61 4.20 14.76
C ILE A 110 9.61 3.71 13.70
N THR A 111 9.10 3.05 12.66
CA THR A 111 9.91 2.49 11.56
C THR A 111 9.05 2.23 10.33
N LYS A 112 9.71 1.95 9.20
CA LYS A 112 9.05 1.42 8.00
C LYS A 112 9.36 -0.06 7.87
N LEU A 113 8.39 -0.82 7.40
CA LEU A 113 8.62 -2.19 6.96
C LEU A 113 9.30 -2.17 5.58
N PRO A 114 10.07 -3.21 5.22
CA PRO A 114 10.49 -3.40 3.84
C PRO A 114 9.27 -3.51 2.91
N ALA A 115 9.48 -3.33 1.62
CA ALA A 115 8.40 -3.56 0.65
C ALA A 115 7.95 -5.03 0.72
N THR A 116 6.64 -5.27 0.56
CA THR A 116 6.12 -6.64 0.51
C THR A 116 6.75 -7.41 -0.64
N ASP A 117 7.09 -8.66 -0.39
CA ASP A 117 7.71 -9.60 -1.34
C ASP A 117 6.67 -10.22 -2.30
N ALA A 118 7.10 -11.18 -3.11
CA ALA A 118 6.23 -11.91 -4.04
C ALA A 118 5.09 -12.69 -3.36
N ASN A 119 5.24 -13.01 -2.07
CA ASN A 119 4.19 -13.63 -1.26
C ASN A 119 3.25 -12.59 -0.62
N GLY A 120 3.46 -11.32 -0.91
CA GLY A 120 2.73 -10.21 -0.30
C GLY A 120 3.12 -9.98 1.17
N GLU A 121 4.29 -10.42 1.60
CA GLU A 121 4.69 -10.41 3.00
C GLU A 121 5.80 -9.39 3.27
N ALA A 122 5.69 -8.71 4.41
CA ALA A 122 6.74 -7.89 4.98
C ALA A 122 6.70 -8.00 6.50
N SER A 123 7.85 -7.96 7.15
CA SER A 123 7.93 -8.03 8.60
C SER A 123 9.03 -7.13 9.16
N VAL A 124 8.85 -6.73 10.42
CA VAL A 124 9.84 -5.97 11.18
C VAL A 124 9.79 -6.39 12.64
N GLN A 125 10.96 -6.46 13.26
CA GLN A 125 11.10 -6.60 14.70
C GLN A 125 11.38 -5.22 15.31
N ILE A 126 10.70 -4.90 16.41
CA ILE A 126 10.87 -3.64 17.13
C ILE A 126 11.02 -3.88 18.63
N VAL A 127 11.60 -2.93 19.31
CA VAL A 127 11.55 -2.89 20.78
C VAL A 127 10.13 -2.57 21.22
N LYS A 128 9.58 -3.40 22.10
CA LYS A 128 8.24 -3.19 22.66
C LYS A 128 8.28 -2.14 23.75
N THR A 129 7.98 -0.91 23.38
CA THR A 129 7.90 0.23 24.31
C THR A 129 6.46 0.54 24.75
N GLN A 130 5.47 -0.03 24.08
CA GLN A 130 4.05 0.16 24.35
C GLN A 130 3.24 -1.09 23.96
N GLU A 131 1.97 -1.17 24.38
CA GLU A 131 1.12 -2.33 24.13
C GLU A 131 0.54 -2.36 22.70
N THR A 132 0.26 -1.20 22.14
CA THR A 132 -0.38 -1.08 20.83
C THR A 132 0.38 -0.10 19.95
N VAL A 133 0.64 -0.49 18.71
CA VAL A 133 1.17 0.37 17.65
C VAL A 133 0.19 0.40 16.50
N TYR A 134 0.39 1.29 15.54
CA TYR A 134 -0.52 1.50 14.41
C TYR A 134 0.22 1.28 13.10
N LEU A 135 -0.32 0.38 12.28
CA LEU A 135 0.20 0.08 10.97
C LEU A 135 -0.61 0.83 9.91
N LYS A 136 0.05 1.55 9.02
CA LYS A 136 -0.59 2.27 7.92
C LYS A 136 0.22 2.13 6.65
N GLU A 137 -0.46 1.97 5.53
CA GLU A 137 0.17 1.93 4.22
C GLU A 137 0.71 3.32 3.84
N ILE A 138 1.93 3.36 3.32
CA ILE A 138 2.61 4.56 2.81
C ILE A 138 2.64 4.51 1.28
N THR A 139 2.91 3.33 0.73
CA THR A 139 2.98 3.11 -0.72
C THR A 139 2.18 1.87 -1.07
N ALA A 140 1.18 2.02 -1.92
CA ALA A 140 0.43 0.92 -2.48
C ALA A 140 1.20 0.24 -3.62
N PRO A 141 0.93 -1.03 -3.93
CA PRO A 141 1.43 -1.68 -5.13
C PRO A 141 0.99 -0.93 -6.39
N SER A 142 1.79 -1.00 -7.46
CA SER A 142 1.43 -0.38 -8.74
C SER A 142 0.10 -0.92 -9.27
N GLY A 143 -0.77 -0.04 -9.74
CA GLY A 143 -2.11 -0.38 -10.20
C GLY A 143 -3.19 -0.41 -9.12
N TYR A 144 -2.82 -0.15 -7.86
CA TYR A 144 -3.72 -0.14 -6.72
C TYR A 144 -3.90 1.25 -6.12
N ARG A 145 -5.05 1.44 -5.47
CA ARG A 145 -5.32 2.60 -4.62
C ARG A 145 -4.75 2.35 -3.24
N ILE A 146 -4.25 3.42 -2.60
CA ILE A 146 -3.75 3.32 -1.23
C ILE A 146 -4.86 2.96 -0.25
N ASN A 147 -4.59 2.06 0.67
CA ASN A 147 -5.46 1.80 1.81
C ASN A 147 -5.12 2.78 2.94
N ALA A 148 -5.97 3.78 3.13
CA ALA A 148 -5.76 4.82 4.13
C ALA A 148 -6.02 4.37 5.58
N THR A 149 -6.47 3.14 5.80
CA THR A 149 -6.82 2.61 7.11
C THR A 149 -5.60 2.48 8.02
N ALA A 150 -5.70 2.98 9.23
CA ALA A 150 -4.74 2.70 10.30
C ALA A 150 -5.19 1.45 11.08
N TYR A 151 -4.36 0.43 11.09
CA TYR A 151 -4.65 -0.85 11.76
C TYR A 151 -4.02 -0.87 13.15
N ASN A 152 -4.80 -1.15 14.18
CA ASN A 152 -4.30 -1.37 15.53
C ASN A 152 -3.55 -2.69 15.60
N VAL A 153 -2.33 -2.67 16.10
CA VAL A 153 -1.46 -3.83 16.24
C VAL A 153 -1.10 -4.00 17.71
N LYS A 154 -1.65 -5.01 18.36
CA LYS A 154 -1.27 -5.36 19.72
C LYS A 154 0.07 -6.08 19.70
N LEU A 155 1.03 -5.59 20.44
CA LEU A 155 2.36 -6.16 20.56
C LEU A 155 2.42 -7.16 21.72
N GLU A 156 2.87 -8.36 21.43
CA GLU A 156 3.16 -9.38 22.44
C GLU A 156 4.65 -9.70 22.39
N VAL A 157 5.26 -9.80 23.57
CA VAL A 157 6.70 -10.05 23.70
C VAL A 157 7.07 -11.36 23.03
N SER A 158 8.14 -11.34 22.23
CA SER A 158 8.69 -12.46 21.45
C SER A 158 7.71 -13.11 20.49
N LYS A 159 6.59 -12.46 20.18
CA LYS A 159 5.62 -12.98 19.21
C LYS A 159 5.55 -12.08 17.97
N THR A 160 5.00 -12.65 16.92
CA THR A 160 4.67 -11.95 15.68
C THR A 160 3.18 -11.71 15.58
N THR A 161 2.77 -10.46 15.54
CA THR A 161 1.38 -10.08 15.23
C THR A 161 1.25 -9.89 13.73
N THR A 162 0.31 -10.61 13.11
CA THR A 162 0.08 -10.55 11.65
C THR A 162 -1.14 -9.71 11.33
N VAL A 163 -1.00 -8.78 10.39
CA VAL A 163 -2.08 -7.93 9.87
C VAL A 163 -2.26 -8.20 8.39
N THR A 164 -3.49 -8.51 7.97
CA THR A 164 -3.83 -8.64 6.54
C THR A 164 -4.43 -7.35 6.04
N VAL A 165 -3.84 -6.79 5.00
CA VAL A 165 -4.26 -5.50 4.40
C VAL A 165 -4.66 -5.71 2.96
N PRO A 166 -5.97 -5.57 2.62
CA PRO A 166 -6.44 -5.64 1.24
C PRO A 166 -6.32 -4.28 0.56
N ASP A 167 -6.03 -4.28 -0.76
CA ASP A 167 -6.16 -3.11 -1.62
C ASP A 167 -7.14 -3.35 -2.75
N GLU A 168 -7.74 -2.27 -3.19
CA GLU A 168 -8.59 -2.26 -4.38
C GLU A 168 -7.80 -1.79 -5.60
N GLU A 169 -7.95 -2.55 -6.70
CA GLU A 169 -7.40 -2.19 -8.00
C GLU A 169 -7.93 -0.82 -8.44
N GLN A 170 -7.07 0.02 -9.00
CA GLN A 170 -7.50 1.25 -9.65
C GLN A 170 -8.16 0.90 -10.99
N LEU A 171 -9.43 1.26 -11.13
CA LEU A 171 -10.21 1.04 -12.34
C LEU A 171 -10.42 2.36 -13.08
N GLY A 172 -10.88 2.26 -14.32
CA GLY A 172 -11.14 3.41 -15.17
C GLY A 172 -12.61 3.56 -15.61
N GLN A 173 -12.91 4.77 -16.04
CA GLN A 173 -14.14 5.13 -16.72
C GLN A 173 -13.80 5.73 -18.07
N LEU A 174 -14.42 5.21 -19.13
CA LEU A 174 -14.34 5.74 -20.48
C LEU A 174 -15.69 6.36 -20.85
N THR A 175 -15.67 7.63 -21.28
CA THR A 175 -16.85 8.31 -21.85
C THR A 175 -16.66 8.48 -23.35
N VAL A 176 -17.61 8.02 -24.13
CA VAL A 176 -17.66 8.20 -25.56
C VAL A 176 -18.76 9.21 -25.89
N TYR A 177 -18.40 10.25 -26.59
CA TYR A 177 -19.34 11.27 -27.05
C TYR A 177 -19.55 11.19 -28.55
N LYS A 178 -20.78 11.47 -28.96
CA LYS A 178 -21.15 11.67 -30.36
C LYS A 178 -21.56 13.10 -30.63
N GLU A 179 -21.01 13.70 -31.65
CA GLU A 179 -21.38 15.02 -32.17
C GLU A 179 -21.74 14.96 -33.64
N GLY A 180 -22.58 15.90 -34.06
CA GLY A 180 -22.92 16.11 -35.47
C GLY A 180 -23.51 17.49 -35.69
N GLU A 181 -23.46 17.98 -36.90
CA GLU A 181 -24.00 19.28 -37.28
C GLU A 181 -25.53 19.21 -37.40
N VAL A 182 -26.24 20.10 -36.72
CA VAL A 182 -27.68 20.23 -36.80
C VAL A 182 -28.05 21.61 -37.34
N LEU A 183 -29.09 21.69 -38.15
CA LEU A 183 -29.64 22.95 -38.61
C LEU A 183 -30.26 23.70 -37.45
N VAL A 184 -29.81 24.90 -37.17
CA VAL A 184 -30.31 25.75 -36.06
C VAL A 184 -31.06 26.98 -36.57
N GLY A 185 -30.96 27.31 -37.85
CA GLY A 185 -31.65 28.44 -38.44
C GLY A 185 -31.31 28.66 -39.91
N ALA A 186 -31.97 29.60 -40.50
CA ALA A 186 -31.68 30.06 -41.84
C ALA A 186 -31.86 31.60 -41.96
N ASP A 187 -30.97 32.26 -42.65
CA ASP A 187 -31.13 33.65 -43.07
C ASP A 187 -31.70 33.71 -44.49
N VAL A 188 -32.85 34.24 -44.65
CA VAL A 188 -33.51 34.43 -45.96
C VAL A 188 -33.27 35.86 -46.41
N THR A 189 -32.63 36.06 -47.54
CA THR A 189 -32.38 37.32 -48.16
C THR A 189 -32.89 37.34 -49.58
N GLU A 190 -32.93 38.52 -50.24
CA GLU A 190 -33.27 38.63 -51.66
C GLU A 190 -32.36 37.82 -52.58
N ASN A 191 -31.14 37.53 -52.11
CA ASN A 191 -30.11 36.80 -52.84
C ASN A 191 -30.08 35.31 -52.58
N GLY A 192 -30.99 34.78 -51.74
CA GLY A 192 -31.08 33.35 -51.38
C GLY A 192 -31.18 33.09 -49.91
N THR A 193 -31.10 31.80 -49.55
CA THR A 193 -31.18 31.28 -48.19
C THR A 193 -29.82 30.70 -47.74
N THR A 194 -29.28 31.20 -46.65
CA THR A 194 -28.08 30.66 -45.99
C THR A 194 -28.52 29.87 -44.74
N PHE A 195 -28.19 28.59 -44.73
CA PHE A 195 -28.48 27.74 -43.55
C PHE A 195 -27.39 27.83 -42.51
N LYS A 196 -27.78 27.89 -41.21
CA LYS A 196 -26.88 27.93 -40.08
C LYS A 196 -26.86 26.57 -39.38
N TYR A 197 -25.67 26.08 -39.11
CA TYR A 197 -25.47 24.78 -38.49
C TYR A 197 -24.60 24.95 -37.25
N GLU A 198 -24.89 24.11 -36.24
CA GLU A 198 -24.08 24.00 -35.01
C GLU A 198 -23.77 22.55 -34.72
N LYS A 199 -22.58 22.30 -34.21
CA LYS A 199 -22.24 20.97 -33.64
C LYS A 199 -22.96 20.76 -32.33
N ARG A 200 -23.74 19.71 -32.24
CA ARG A 200 -24.45 19.31 -31.02
C ARG A 200 -24.31 17.84 -30.74
N ARG A 201 -24.41 17.48 -29.47
CA ARG A 201 -24.43 16.08 -29.04
C ARG A 201 -25.59 15.32 -29.68
N GLN A 202 -25.29 14.07 -30.15
CA GLN A 202 -26.25 13.26 -30.89
C GLN A 202 -26.56 11.95 -30.16
N LYS A 203 -27.82 11.66 -29.91
CA LYS A 203 -28.31 10.38 -29.40
C LYS A 203 -28.42 9.35 -30.53
N GLY A 204 -28.37 8.05 -30.16
CA GLY A 204 -28.72 6.95 -31.09
C GLY A 204 -27.58 6.44 -31.94
N ALA A 205 -26.35 6.95 -31.78
CA ALA A 205 -25.16 6.33 -32.34
C ALA A 205 -24.85 5.02 -31.60
N VAL A 206 -24.44 3.98 -32.31
CA VAL A 206 -24.12 2.67 -31.76
C VAL A 206 -22.66 2.37 -31.91
N TYR A 207 -22.02 1.91 -30.83
CA TYR A 207 -20.61 1.61 -30.75
C TYR A 207 -20.35 0.21 -30.20
N ASP A 208 -19.26 -0.39 -30.68
CA ASP A 208 -18.63 -1.55 -30.06
C ASP A 208 -17.25 -1.14 -29.51
N VAL A 209 -16.84 -1.74 -28.40
CA VAL A 209 -15.56 -1.49 -27.74
C VAL A 209 -14.74 -2.76 -27.68
N TYR A 210 -13.51 -2.70 -28.14
CA TYR A 210 -12.56 -3.80 -28.23
C TYR A 210 -11.33 -3.52 -27.38
N ALA A 211 -10.62 -4.57 -26.97
CA ALA A 211 -9.30 -4.45 -26.38
C ALA A 211 -8.27 -4.06 -27.44
N GLY A 212 -7.63 -2.89 -27.28
CA GLY A 212 -6.62 -2.39 -28.20
C GLY A 212 -5.23 -3.01 -27.98
N ALA A 213 -5.03 -3.64 -26.83
CA ALA A 213 -3.88 -4.44 -26.44
C ALA A 213 -4.37 -5.52 -25.45
N ASP A 214 -3.49 -6.45 -25.05
CA ASP A 214 -3.82 -7.35 -23.94
C ASP A 214 -4.11 -6.53 -22.68
N ILE A 215 -5.26 -6.74 -22.06
CA ILE A 215 -5.68 -6.07 -20.82
C ILE A 215 -5.58 -7.05 -19.68
N LYS A 216 -4.91 -6.62 -18.61
CA LYS A 216 -4.67 -7.43 -17.41
C LYS A 216 -5.20 -6.70 -16.17
N THR A 217 -5.55 -7.48 -15.16
CA THR A 217 -5.74 -6.97 -13.79
C THR A 217 -4.43 -6.42 -13.25
N ALA A 218 -4.47 -5.61 -12.21
CA ALA A 218 -3.25 -5.09 -11.57
C ALA A 218 -2.36 -6.20 -10.97
N TYR A 219 -2.91 -7.36 -10.62
CA TYR A 219 -2.14 -8.54 -10.19
C TYR A 219 -1.71 -9.46 -11.34
N GLY A 220 -1.88 -9.03 -12.61
CA GLY A 220 -1.28 -9.66 -13.78
C GLY A 220 -2.12 -10.70 -14.52
N THR A 221 -3.33 -11.02 -14.07
CA THR A 221 -4.22 -11.95 -14.78
C THR A 221 -4.77 -11.29 -16.03
N LYS A 222 -4.63 -11.96 -17.17
CA LYS A 222 -5.16 -11.47 -18.43
C LYS A 222 -6.71 -11.59 -18.46
N VAL A 223 -7.37 -10.46 -18.76
CA VAL A 223 -8.82 -10.34 -18.84
C VAL A 223 -9.27 -10.37 -20.30
N TYR A 224 -8.56 -9.65 -21.18
CA TYR A 224 -8.82 -9.60 -22.61
C TYR A 224 -7.52 -9.74 -23.40
N SER A 225 -7.57 -10.43 -24.52
CA SER A 225 -6.52 -10.40 -25.54
C SER A 225 -6.76 -9.23 -26.48
N LYS A 226 -5.72 -8.71 -27.12
CA LYS A 226 -5.85 -7.68 -28.15
C LYS A 226 -6.85 -8.12 -29.24
N GLY A 227 -7.84 -7.29 -29.51
CA GLY A 227 -8.91 -7.53 -30.47
C GLY A 227 -10.17 -8.16 -29.90
N ASP A 228 -10.16 -8.63 -28.65
CA ASP A 228 -11.34 -9.18 -28.00
C ASP A 228 -12.43 -8.10 -27.84
N LEU A 229 -13.67 -8.51 -28.03
CA LEU A 229 -14.83 -7.67 -27.77
C LEU A 229 -15.03 -7.48 -26.27
N VAL A 230 -15.03 -6.22 -25.82
CA VAL A 230 -15.21 -5.84 -24.40
C VAL A 230 -16.67 -5.52 -24.13
N LYS A 231 -17.29 -4.72 -25.00
CA LYS A 231 -18.71 -4.33 -24.94
C LYS A 231 -19.23 -4.12 -26.35
N GLU A 232 -20.50 -4.45 -26.57
CA GLU A 232 -21.13 -4.28 -27.86
C GLU A 232 -22.47 -3.53 -27.76
N ASN A 233 -22.92 -3.00 -28.91
CA ASN A 233 -24.22 -2.39 -29.09
C ASN A 233 -24.53 -1.26 -28.09
N LEU A 234 -23.49 -0.50 -27.74
CA LEU A 234 -23.59 0.64 -26.84
C LEU A 234 -24.20 1.83 -27.58
N THR A 235 -25.28 2.37 -27.07
CA THR A 235 -26.00 3.45 -27.73
C THR A 235 -25.86 4.76 -26.98
N THR A 236 -25.54 5.86 -27.68
CA THR A 236 -25.46 7.19 -27.06
C THR A 236 -26.82 7.64 -26.53
N ASP A 237 -26.86 8.15 -25.34
CA ASP A 237 -28.02 8.66 -24.63
C ASP A 237 -28.49 10.03 -25.17
N THR A 238 -29.45 10.66 -24.48
CA THR A 238 -29.98 12.01 -24.81
C THR A 238 -28.93 13.11 -24.71
N ASN A 239 -27.83 12.87 -23.98
CA ASN A 239 -26.67 13.77 -23.87
C ASN A 239 -25.60 13.47 -24.92
N GLY A 240 -25.88 12.54 -25.84
CA GLY A 240 -24.94 12.07 -26.85
C GLY A 240 -23.73 11.32 -26.23
N ALA A 241 -23.93 10.65 -25.11
CA ALA A 241 -22.87 10.03 -24.35
C ALA A 241 -23.09 8.53 -24.11
N ILE A 242 -22.00 7.79 -24.02
CA ILE A 242 -21.90 6.44 -23.46
C ILE A 242 -20.87 6.50 -22.33
N VAL A 243 -21.21 5.97 -21.16
CA VAL A 243 -20.31 5.93 -20.00
C VAL A 243 -20.04 4.47 -19.61
N LEU A 244 -18.81 4.04 -19.78
CA LEU A 244 -18.31 2.72 -19.39
C LEU A 244 -17.54 2.84 -18.10
N LYS A 245 -18.01 2.18 -17.04
CA LYS A 245 -17.39 2.20 -15.71
C LYS A 245 -16.71 0.87 -15.38
N ASN A 246 -15.83 0.89 -14.40
CA ASN A 246 -15.15 -0.28 -13.84
C ASN A 246 -14.34 -1.06 -14.89
N LEU A 247 -13.73 -0.33 -15.82
CA LEU A 247 -12.82 -0.90 -16.80
C LEU A 247 -11.44 -1.12 -16.15
N HIS A 248 -10.82 -2.26 -16.42
CA HIS A 248 -9.40 -2.44 -16.10
C HIS A 248 -8.54 -1.44 -16.86
N LEU A 249 -7.41 -1.05 -16.29
CA LEU A 249 -6.49 -0.14 -16.98
C LEU A 249 -5.93 -0.82 -18.22
N GLY A 250 -5.82 -0.08 -19.30
CA GLY A 250 -5.36 -0.61 -20.58
C GLY A 250 -5.81 0.23 -21.77
N THR A 251 -5.54 -0.24 -22.97
CA THR A 251 -5.91 0.43 -24.23
C THR A 251 -7.15 -0.21 -24.82
N TYR A 252 -8.11 0.62 -25.15
CA TYR A 252 -9.39 0.25 -25.79
C TYR A 252 -9.47 0.85 -27.17
N VAL A 253 -10.19 0.17 -28.08
CA VAL A 253 -10.55 0.67 -29.40
C VAL A 253 -12.07 0.80 -29.44
N VAL A 254 -12.55 2.01 -29.66
CA VAL A 254 -13.98 2.31 -29.84
C VAL A 254 -14.25 2.40 -31.33
N LYS A 255 -15.24 1.64 -31.81
CA LYS A 255 -15.67 1.61 -33.22
C LYS A 255 -17.11 2.03 -33.36
N GLU A 256 -17.40 2.96 -34.24
CA GLU A 256 -18.78 3.29 -34.58
C GLU A 256 -19.37 2.18 -35.45
N LYS A 257 -20.43 1.53 -34.97
CA LYS A 257 -21.17 0.50 -35.68
C LYS A 257 -22.29 1.10 -36.51
N GLN A 258 -22.97 2.11 -35.95
CA GLN A 258 -24.06 2.80 -36.62
C GLN A 258 -24.11 4.26 -36.24
N ALA A 259 -24.16 5.14 -37.25
CA ALA A 259 -24.35 6.57 -37.06
C ALA A 259 -25.79 6.89 -36.59
N PRO A 260 -26.01 8.05 -35.93
CA PRO A 260 -27.35 8.53 -35.66
C PRO A 260 -28.15 8.76 -36.99
N THR A 261 -29.45 8.74 -36.91
CA THR A 261 -30.31 9.04 -38.07
C THR A 261 -29.97 10.41 -38.65
N GLY A 262 -29.75 10.50 -39.97
CA GLY A 262 -29.40 11.71 -40.71
C GLY A 262 -27.90 12.02 -40.80
N PHE A 263 -27.05 11.06 -40.36
CA PHE A 263 -25.61 11.18 -40.44
C PHE A 263 -24.96 10.01 -41.16
N TYR A 264 -23.82 10.26 -41.80
CA TYR A 264 -23.01 9.21 -42.42
C TYR A 264 -22.16 8.50 -41.35
N ASN A 265 -22.08 7.17 -41.43
CA ASN A 265 -21.12 6.39 -40.68
C ASN A 265 -19.79 6.41 -41.43
N ALA A 266 -18.78 7.10 -40.87
CA ALA A 266 -17.45 7.15 -41.45
C ALA A 266 -16.59 5.90 -41.15
N GLY A 267 -17.10 4.96 -40.33
CA GLY A 267 -16.36 3.78 -39.90
C GLY A 267 -15.13 4.13 -39.02
N GLU A 268 -15.16 5.29 -38.36
CA GLU A 268 -14.06 5.78 -37.56
C GLU A 268 -13.81 4.87 -36.35
N GLU A 269 -12.52 4.65 -36.05
CA GLU A 269 -12.07 3.96 -34.85
C GLU A 269 -11.19 4.90 -34.04
N LYS A 270 -11.38 4.89 -32.71
CA LYS A 270 -10.52 5.69 -31.80
C LYS A 270 -9.92 4.81 -30.72
N LYS A 271 -8.62 4.98 -30.51
CA LYS A 271 -7.89 4.38 -29.39
C LYS A 271 -7.97 5.30 -28.18
N VAL A 272 -8.30 4.70 -27.03
CA VAL A 272 -8.33 5.38 -25.74
C VAL A 272 -7.57 4.53 -24.73
N THR A 273 -6.67 5.17 -23.96
CA THR A 273 -5.88 4.48 -22.96
C THR A 273 -6.25 4.98 -21.57
N LEU A 274 -6.54 4.04 -20.68
CA LEU A 274 -6.69 4.24 -19.25
C LEU A 274 -5.39 3.81 -18.58
N SER A 275 -4.62 4.77 -18.06
CA SER A 275 -3.31 4.52 -17.45
C SER A 275 -3.36 4.77 -15.96
N TYR A 276 -2.54 4.02 -15.18
CA TYR A 276 -2.42 4.24 -13.75
C TYR A 276 -2.08 5.69 -13.44
N ALA A 277 -2.90 6.33 -12.61
CA ALA A 277 -2.80 7.75 -12.28
C ALA A 277 -2.23 8.02 -10.87
N GLY A 278 -1.63 6.99 -10.26
CA GLY A 278 -1.08 7.07 -8.90
C GLY A 278 -2.07 6.58 -7.84
N GLN A 279 -1.53 6.21 -6.70
CA GLN A 279 -2.27 5.54 -5.61
C GLN A 279 -3.38 6.37 -4.96
N ASN A 280 -3.37 7.69 -5.14
CA ASN A 280 -4.34 8.62 -4.53
C ASN A 280 -5.52 8.96 -5.46
N VAL A 281 -5.59 8.34 -6.64
CA VAL A 281 -6.67 8.53 -7.60
C VAL A 281 -7.62 7.33 -7.53
N ASP A 282 -8.88 7.59 -7.22
CA ASP A 282 -9.88 6.51 -7.06
C ASP A 282 -10.28 5.89 -8.39
N VAL A 283 -10.52 6.71 -9.41
CA VAL A 283 -10.96 6.29 -10.75
C VAL A 283 -10.20 7.09 -11.79
N VAL A 284 -9.69 6.41 -12.81
CA VAL A 284 -9.08 7.06 -13.99
C VAL A 284 -10.18 7.40 -14.98
N PHE A 285 -10.24 8.64 -15.42
CA PHE A 285 -11.19 9.09 -16.43
C PHE A 285 -10.49 9.32 -17.76
N SER A 286 -11.15 8.90 -18.84
CA SER A 286 -10.77 9.25 -20.20
C SER A 286 -12.01 9.43 -21.04
N GLU A 287 -11.91 10.24 -22.08
CA GLU A 287 -13.02 10.51 -22.99
C GLU A 287 -12.56 10.55 -24.45
N THR A 288 -13.50 10.33 -25.35
CA THR A 288 -13.29 10.50 -26.79
C THR A 288 -14.59 10.99 -27.44
N THR A 289 -14.45 11.80 -28.50
CA THR A 289 -15.59 12.35 -29.24
C THR A 289 -15.51 11.95 -30.69
N PHE A 290 -16.58 11.40 -31.24
CA PHE A 290 -16.76 11.11 -32.64
C PHE A 290 -17.65 12.17 -33.29
N THR A 291 -17.32 12.60 -34.49
CA THR A 291 -18.11 13.58 -35.28
C THR A 291 -18.48 12.96 -36.60
N ASN A 292 -19.76 13.01 -36.98
CA ASN A 292 -20.20 12.59 -38.29
C ASN A 292 -20.72 13.79 -39.10
N ASP A 293 -20.57 13.67 -40.43
CA ASP A 293 -21.14 14.60 -41.39
C ASP A 293 -22.61 14.24 -41.63
N ARG A 294 -23.39 15.23 -42.00
CA ARG A 294 -24.80 15.04 -42.36
C ARG A 294 -24.94 14.27 -43.68
N GLN A 295 -26.02 13.52 -43.80
CA GLN A 295 -26.50 13.00 -45.05
C GLN A 295 -27.14 14.11 -45.89
#